data_f8be96c8e5dd6cd84a85d62199e78c5f
#
_entry.id   f8be96c8e5dd6cd84a85d62199e78c5f
#
_cell.length_a   1.000
_cell.length_b   1.000
_cell.length_c   1.000
_cell.angle_alpha   90.00
_cell.angle_beta   90.00
_cell.angle_gamma   90.00
#
_symmetry.space_group_name_H-M   'P 1'
#
loop_
_entity.id
_entity.type
_entity.pdbx_description
1 polymer ?
#
loop_
_entity_poly.entity_id
_entity_poly.type
_entity_poly.pdbx_seq_one_letter_code
_entity_poly.pdbx_strand_id
1 'polypeptide(L)'
;DSYSYNSEGYYCSLLGQARGHKVIPAIDTINKLETGTGMRMSLALQKICHQWITKNNIKDTWHLNIYFGTCAEKGLEKIAHFIFENYPCPLLQVTFNNSNHNQIESILAIPLSQLSESEQDLFANALDNFSKKVWRVRRTTKPARYSLAILYDPEEKFPPSDKQAINKFLEIAKKMDIHAELITEEDSNRLMEFDALFIRTTTSLNHYTYHLAQLAAQNNMPVIDDPISIIKCTNKVYLSELFQKAKIPAPASLLVFRSNGDNNTFENISAKLGSPFILKIPDGSFSYGMHKVSDEKELDQAMDKMFKDSSILLAQEFTPTEFDWRIGLLDGEPLYACKYYMAKGHWQIYNHAVTGKNLCGKW
;
A
#
# COMPACT_ATOMS: atom_id res chain seq x y z
N ASP A 1 28.09 11.14 19.12
CA ASP A 1 27.87 12.57 18.93
C ASP A 1 26.41 12.83 18.66
N SER A 2 25.91 14.03 19.04
CA SER A 2 24.53 14.44 18.83
C SER A 2 24.29 14.86 17.39
N TYR A 3 23.05 14.67 16.90
CA TYR A 3 22.57 15.22 15.62
C TYR A 3 21.64 16.43 15.82
N SER A 4 21.52 16.96 17.05
CA SER A 4 20.74 18.16 17.32
C SER A 4 21.20 19.34 16.46
N TYR A 5 20.29 20.25 16.18
CA TYR A 5 20.59 21.45 15.36
C TYR A 5 21.86 22.16 15.85
N ASN A 6 22.75 22.52 14.94
CA ASN A 6 24.06 23.13 15.18
C ASN A 6 25.10 22.25 15.91
N SER A 7 24.84 20.96 16.12
CA SER A 7 25.85 20.02 16.64
C SER A 7 26.88 19.62 15.57
N GLU A 8 27.98 18.99 15.99
CA GLU A 8 29.00 18.49 15.07
C GLU A 8 28.41 17.45 14.09
N GLY A 9 27.59 16.51 14.59
CA GLY A 9 26.97 15.49 13.75
C GLY A 9 26.00 16.10 12.73
N TYR A 10 25.24 17.15 13.12
CA TYR A 10 24.40 17.91 12.20
C TYR A 10 25.22 18.53 11.06
N TYR A 11 26.33 19.22 11.40
CA TYR A 11 27.19 19.84 10.38
C TYR A 11 27.93 18.80 9.52
N CYS A 12 28.32 17.66 10.06
CA CYS A 12 28.88 16.57 9.25
C CYS A 12 27.89 16.12 8.16
N SER A 13 26.62 15.94 8.51
CA SER A 13 25.55 15.60 7.56
C SER A 13 25.32 16.71 6.54
N LEU A 14 25.21 17.95 7.00
CA LEU A 14 24.94 19.12 6.16
C LEU A 14 26.07 19.34 5.13
N LEU A 15 27.33 19.34 5.58
CA LEU A 15 28.50 19.53 4.72
C LEU A 15 28.70 18.37 3.75
N GLY A 16 28.44 17.14 4.18
CA GLY A 16 28.46 15.99 3.31
C GLY A 16 27.45 16.09 2.17
N GLN A 17 26.21 16.46 2.47
CA GLN A 17 25.17 16.69 1.45
C GLN A 17 25.52 17.87 0.52
N ALA A 18 26.02 18.98 1.05
CA ALA A 18 26.43 20.14 0.25
C ALA A 18 27.54 19.77 -0.76
N ARG A 19 28.35 18.77 -0.46
CA ARG A 19 29.41 18.24 -1.35
C ARG A 19 28.93 17.15 -2.29
N GLY A 20 27.63 16.85 -2.28
CA GLY A 20 27.03 15.76 -3.11
C GLY A 20 27.34 14.36 -2.61
N HIS A 21 27.78 14.20 -1.35
CA HIS A 21 28.01 12.88 -0.77
C HIS A 21 26.71 12.29 -0.26
N LYS A 22 26.58 10.97 -0.35
CA LYS A 22 25.51 10.22 0.34
C LYS A 22 25.89 10.12 1.83
N VAL A 23 25.09 10.71 2.70
CA VAL A 23 25.30 10.77 4.15
C VAL A 23 24.18 10.07 4.91
N ILE A 24 24.52 9.51 6.07
CA ILE A 24 23.60 8.87 6.99
C ILE A 24 23.95 9.34 8.41
N PRO A 25 23.01 10.02 9.11
CA PRO A 25 21.69 10.47 8.65
C PRO A 25 21.77 11.65 7.68
N ALA A 26 20.81 11.76 6.77
CA ALA A 26 20.60 12.97 5.98
C ALA A 26 19.89 14.04 6.82
N ILE A 27 19.95 15.32 6.42
CA ILE A 27 19.31 16.41 7.15
C ILE A 27 17.79 16.20 7.26
N ASP A 28 17.16 15.69 6.20
CA ASP A 28 15.74 15.33 6.23
C ASP A 28 15.42 14.27 7.30
N THR A 29 16.28 13.26 7.45
CA THR A 29 16.16 12.25 8.50
C THR A 29 16.32 12.84 9.90
N ILE A 30 17.28 13.75 10.08
CA ILE A 30 17.48 14.46 11.36
C ILE A 30 16.22 15.22 11.75
N ASN A 31 15.67 16.02 10.81
CA ASN A 31 14.46 16.79 11.06
C ASN A 31 13.24 15.90 11.37
N LYS A 32 13.10 14.76 10.69
CA LYS A 32 12.03 13.79 10.98
C LYS A 32 12.15 13.19 12.39
N LEU A 33 13.37 12.90 12.84
CA LEU A 33 13.63 12.40 14.18
C LEU A 33 13.32 13.44 15.26
N GLU A 34 13.63 14.72 15.02
CA GLU A 34 13.31 15.82 15.95
C GLU A 34 11.81 16.09 16.06
N THR A 35 11.06 15.98 14.97
CA THR A 35 9.61 16.26 14.97
C THR A 35 8.79 15.13 15.59
N GLY A 36 9.39 13.95 15.83
CA GLY A 36 8.73 12.84 16.52
C GLY A 36 7.46 12.32 15.84
N THR A 37 7.33 12.49 14.52
CA THR A 37 6.14 12.04 13.77
C THR A 37 6.00 10.54 13.87
N GLY A 38 4.92 10.09 14.53
CA GLY A 38 4.65 8.68 14.79
C GLY A 38 4.62 7.84 13.50
N MET A 39 5.43 6.80 13.50
CA MET A 39 5.49 5.83 12.43
C MET A 39 4.45 4.73 12.68
N ARG A 40 3.69 4.36 11.65
CA ARG A 40 2.79 3.21 11.71
C ARG A 40 3.46 1.99 11.10
N MET A 41 3.52 0.91 11.87
CA MET A 41 3.94 -0.40 11.36
C MET A 41 2.79 -1.07 10.59
N SER A 42 3.14 -1.85 9.56
CA SER A 42 2.19 -2.72 8.89
C SER A 42 1.61 -3.77 9.85
N LEU A 43 0.44 -4.33 9.52
CA LEU A 43 -0.20 -5.37 10.34
C LEU A 43 0.71 -6.60 10.53
N ALA A 44 1.54 -6.91 9.54
CA ALA A 44 2.50 -8.02 9.61
C ALA A 44 3.59 -7.73 10.66
N LEU A 45 4.17 -6.53 10.67
CA LEU A 45 5.17 -6.12 11.65
C LEU A 45 4.57 -5.99 13.05
N GLN A 46 3.33 -5.50 13.18
CA GLN A 46 2.60 -5.47 14.46
C GLN A 46 2.42 -6.87 15.04
N LYS A 47 2.09 -7.88 14.20
CA LYS A 47 1.99 -9.28 14.63
C LYS A 47 3.33 -9.82 15.14
N ILE A 48 4.44 -9.55 14.45
CA ILE A 48 5.78 -9.94 14.88
C ILE A 48 6.10 -9.31 16.23
N CYS A 49 5.87 -8.00 16.37
CA CYS A 49 6.08 -7.28 17.62
C CYS A 49 5.26 -7.88 18.77
N HIS A 50 3.97 -8.10 18.55
CA HIS A 50 3.07 -8.69 19.54
C HIS A 50 3.50 -10.11 19.97
N GLN A 51 3.87 -10.96 19.04
CA GLN A 51 4.35 -12.31 19.33
C GLN A 51 5.63 -12.28 20.18
N TRP A 52 6.56 -11.37 19.85
CA TRP A 52 7.80 -11.21 20.58
C TRP A 52 7.56 -10.70 22.01
N ILE A 53 6.71 -9.69 22.18
CA ILE A 53 6.33 -9.14 23.49
C ILE A 53 5.67 -10.19 24.36
N THR A 54 4.72 -10.95 23.82
CA THR A 54 4.02 -12.02 24.54
C THR A 54 5.00 -13.11 24.99
N LYS A 55 5.92 -13.51 24.10
CA LYS A 55 6.93 -14.53 24.41
C LYS A 55 7.89 -14.09 25.52
N ASN A 56 8.21 -12.80 25.59
CA ASN A 56 9.17 -12.26 26.56
C ASN A 56 8.51 -11.62 27.80
N ASN A 57 7.17 -11.75 27.96
CA ASN A 57 6.40 -11.25 29.10
C ASN A 57 6.59 -9.74 29.38
N ILE A 58 6.73 -8.93 28.35
CA ILE A 58 6.91 -7.48 28.49
C ILE A 58 5.54 -6.83 28.72
N LYS A 59 5.37 -6.10 29.84
CA LYS A 59 4.08 -5.52 30.24
C LYS A 59 3.98 -4.04 29.94
N ASP A 60 5.09 -3.34 30.01
CA ASP A 60 5.16 -1.87 29.95
C ASP A 60 5.88 -1.38 28.69
N THR A 61 6.28 -0.12 28.72
CA THR A 61 7.13 0.50 27.71
C THR A 61 8.49 -0.21 27.67
N TRP A 62 9.02 -0.45 26.46
CA TRP A 62 10.32 -1.07 26.26
C TRP A 62 11.06 -0.41 25.11
N HIS A 63 12.37 -0.62 25.05
CA HIS A 63 13.26 0.02 24.08
C HIS A 63 13.92 -1.03 23.19
N LEU A 64 14.10 -0.67 21.92
CA LEU A 64 14.86 -1.43 20.94
C LEU A 64 15.98 -0.54 20.39
N ASN A 65 17.22 -0.96 20.57
CA ASN A 65 18.36 -0.29 19.97
C ASN A 65 18.64 -0.88 18.58
N ILE A 66 18.77 0.00 17.58
CA ILE A 66 18.95 -0.37 16.18
C ILE A 66 20.30 0.16 15.70
N TYR A 67 21.14 -0.76 15.19
CA TYR A 67 22.49 -0.52 14.71
C TYR A 67 22.55 -0.74 13.20
N PHE A 68 22.53 0.32 12.37
CA PHE A 68 22.48 0.24 10.90
C PHE A 68 21.42 -0.76 10.38
N GLY A 69 20.22 -0.74 10.97
CA GLY A 69 19.10 -1.62 10.60
C GLY A 69 19.15 -3.04 11.17
N THR A 70 20.08 -3.31 12.09
CA THR A 70 20.15 -4.57 12.85
C THR A 70 19.87 -4.32 14.34
N CYS A 71 19.51 -5.36 15.09
CA CYS A 71 19.29 -5.29 16.53
C CYS A 71 19.83 -6.55 17.22
N ALA A 72 19.92 -6.51 18.55
CA ALA A 72 20.35 -7.65 19.37
C ALA A 72 19.23 -8.69 19.56
N GLU A 73 17.98 -8.24 19.53
CA GLU A 73 16.77 -9.01 19.83
C GLU A 73 16.39 -9.92 18.68
N LYS A 74 16.61 -11.24 18.87
CA LYS A 74 16.22 -12.25 17.89
C LYS A 74 14.72 -12.24 17.64
N GLY A 75 14.35 -12.14 16.35
CA GLY A 75 12.96 -12.09 15.89
C GLY A 75 12.42 -10.69 15.64
N LEU A 76 13.18 -9.63 15.96
CA LEU A 76 12.84 -8.23 15.66
C LEU A 76 13.65 -7.64 14.50
N GLU A 77 14.45 -8.45 13.80
CA GLU A 77 15.32 -8.00 12.71
C GLU A 77 14.54 -7.29 11.58
N LYS A 78 13.36 -7.79 11.25
CA LYS A 78 12.48 -7.17 10.25
C LYS A 78 11.98 -5.79 10.69
N ILE A 79 11.70 -5.62 11.98
CA ILE A 79 11.26 -4.34 12.56
C ILE A 79 12.43 -3.35 12.58
N ALA A 80 13.61 -3.79 13.02
CA ALA A 80 14.82 -2.98 13.05
C ALA A 80 15.18 -2.49 11.63
N HIS A 81 15.12 -3.38 10.65
CA HIS A 81 15.37 -3.05 9.26
C HIS A 81 14.34 -2.03 8.73
N PHE A 82 13.05 -2.28 8.91
CA PHE A 82 11.98 -1.38 8.50
C PHE A 82 12.12 0.03 9.09
N ILE A 83 12.47 0.14 10.38
CA ILE A 83 12.65 1.45 11.02
C ILE A 83 13.88 2.17 10.45
N PHE A 84 15.01 1.48 10.30
CA PHE A 84 16.23 2.06 9.74
C PHE A 84 16.03 2.58 8.32
N GLU A 85 15.25 1.91 7.53
CA GLU A 85 14.99 2.29 6.15
C GLU A 85 14.13 3.55 6.05
N ASN A 86 13.19 3.76 6.97
CA ASN A 86 12.41 4.99 7.05
C ASN A 86 13.14 6.15 7.75
N TYR A 87 14.05 5.81 8.65
CA TYR A 87 14.90 6.73 9.39
C TYR A 87 16.37 6.28 9.31
N PRO A 88 17.05 6.45 8.16
CA PRO A 88 18.43 6.03 8.00
C PRO A 88 19.35 6.80 8.93
N CYS A 89 19.62 6.23 10.10
CA CYS A 89 20.53 6.78 11.11
C CYS A 89 21.37 5.65 11.72
N PRO A 90 22.68 5.83 11.92
CA PRO A 90 23.58 4.77 12.36
C PRO A 90 23.15 4.07 13.65
N LEU A 91 22.59 4.82 14.59
CA LEU A 91 22.18 4.33 15.90
C LEU A 91 20.87 4.98 16.30
N LEU A 92 19.84 4.16 16.46
CA LEU A 92 18.51 4.57 16.89
C LEU A 92 18.10 3.83 18.15
N GLN A 93 17.37 4.51 19.02
CA GLN A 93 16.61 3.91 20.10
C GLN A 93 15.12 4.12 19.82
N VAL A 94 14.37 3.04 19.79
CA VAL A 94 12.93 3.03 19.54
C VAL A 94 12.19 2.65 20.80
N THR A 95 11.24 3.47 21.20
CA THR A 95 10.36 3.21 22.34
C THR A 95 9.03 2.67 21.87
N PHE A 96 8.61 1.54 22.41
CA PHE A 96 7.33 0.93 22.15
C PHE A 96 6.45 1.01 23.41
N ASN A 97 5.17 1.30 23.20
CA ASN A 97 4.17 1.33 24.27
C ASN A 97 3.15 0.20 24.07
N ASN A 98 3.10 -0.74 25.02
CA ASN A 98 2.20 -1.89 24.95
C ASN A 98 0.73 -1.53 25.21
N SER A 99 0.46 -0.44 25.95
CA SER A 99 -0.91 0.00 26.28
C SER A 99 -1.68 0.49 25.04
N ASN A 100 -0.98 0.83 23.95
CA ASN A 100 -1.54 1.40 22.72
C ASN A 100 -1.28 0.50 21.49
N HIS A 101 -1.65 -0.76 21.57
CA HIS A 101 -1.53 -1.75 20.49
C HIS A 101 -0.12 -1.89 19.91
N ASN A 102 0.92 -1.86 20.74
CA ASN A 102 2.33 -1.99 20.33
C ASN A 102 2.78 -0.93 19.31
N GLN A 103 2.32 0.29 19.48
CA GLN A 103 2.72 1.41 18.64
C GLN A 103 4.10 1.94 19.03
N ILE A 104 4.82 2.42 18.04
CA ILE A 104 6.05 3.17 18.24
C ILE A 104 5.68 4.50 18.88
N GLU A 105 6.17 4.73 20.10
CA GLU A 105 5.97 5.97 20.84
C GLU A 105 6.99 7.04 20.43
N SER A 106 8.25 6.65 20.31
CA SER A 106 9.32 7.55 19.87
C SER A 106 10.45 6.83 19.16
N ILE A 107 11.13 7.54 18.29
CA ILE A 107 12.37 7.11 17.61
C ILE A 107 13.40 8.22 17.82
N LEU A 108 14.50 7.90 18.48
CA LEU A 108 15.55 8.87 18.81
C LEU A 108 16.89 8.40 18.28
N ALA A 109 17.66 9.32 17.74
CA ALA A 109 19.09 9.09 17.52
C ALA A 109 19.83 9.23 18.86
N ILE A 110 20.57 8.21 19.25
CA ILE A 110 21.34 8.23 20.49
C ILE A 110 22.84 8.24 20.20
N PRO A 111 23.67 8.88 21.05
CA PRO A 111 25.10 8.87 20.87
C PRO A 111 25.73 7.53 21.30
N LEU A 112 26.87 7.20 20.68
CA LEU A 112 27.62 5.95 20.96
C LEU A 112 28.00 5.81 22.43
N SER A 113 28.20 6.92 23.12
CA SER A 113 28.57 6.96 24.57
C SER A 113 27.47 6.45 25.50
N GLN A 114 26.22 6.30 25.03
CA GLN A 114 25.12 5.72 25.80
C GLN A 114 25.06 4.18 25.71
N LEU A 115 25.87 3.58 24.86
CA LEU A 115 25.93 2.13 24.69
C LEU A 115 26.84 1.48 25.71
N SER A 116 26.48 0.32 26.22
CA SER A 116 27.36 -0.59 26.93
C SER A 116 28.49 -1.13 26.03
N GLU A 117 29.54 -1.67 26.60
CA GLU A 117 30.66 -2.26 25.84
C GLU A 117 30.18 -3.34 24.85
N SER A 118 29.26 -4.21 25.29
CA SER A 118 28.68 -5.26 24.43
C SER A 118 27.85 -4.69 23.27
N GLU A 119 27.16 -3.57 23.48
CA GLU A 119 26.37 -2.89 22.43
C GLU A 119 27.29 -2.13 21.46
N GLN A 120 28.41 -1.60 21.92
CA GLN A 120 29.43 -1.00 21.06
C GLN A 120 30.03 -2.03 20.09
N ASP A 121 30.24 -3.27 20.55
CA ASP A 121 30.69 -4.38 19.69
C ASP A 121 29.65 -4.72 18.64
N LEU A 122 28.32 -4.73 19.00
CA LEU A 122 27.23 -4.92 18.05
C LEU A 122 27.18 -3.79 17.02
N PHE A 123 27.33 -2.55 17.46
CA PHE A 123 27.40 -1.40 16.56
C PHE A 123 28.60 -1.50 15.59
N ALA A 124 29.78 -1.85 16.07
CA ALA A 124 30.98 -2.01 15.23
C ALA A 124 30.80 -3.11 14.17
N ASN A 125 30.22 -4.25 14.57
CA ASN A 125 29.89 -5.33 13.65
C ASN A 125 28.81 -4.92 12.61
N ALA A 126 27.82 -4.18 13.03
CA ALA A 126 26.77 -3.66 12.14
C ALA A 126 27.33 -2.66 11.13
N LEU A 127 28.23 -1.74 11.57
CA LEU A 127 28.93 -0.80 10.69
C LEU A 127 29.81 -1.52 9.67
N ASP A 128 30.60 -2.54 10.08
CA ASP A 128 31.44 -3.32 9.18
C ASP A 128 30.58 -4.04 8.11
N ASN A 129 29.50 -4.66 8.53
CA ASN A 129 28.56 -5.31 7.63
C ASN A 129 27.84 -4.31 6.69
N PHE A 130 27.46 -3.15 7.18
CA PHE A 130 26.85 -2.09 6.38
C PHE A 130 27.84 -1.56 5.33
N SER A 131 29.08 -1.26 5.73
CA SER A 131 30.13 -0.79 4.84
C SER A 131 30.47 -1.79 3.73
N LYS A 132 30.49 -3.07 4.04
CA LYS A 132 30.67 -4.15 3.05
C LYS A 132 29.53 -4.23 2.03
N LYS A 133 28.27 -3.97 2.43
CA LYS A 133 27.12 -3.97 1.54
C LYS A 133 27.12 -2.77 0.57
N VAL A 134 27.49 -1.59 1.05
CA VAL A 134 27.54 -0.36 0.24
C VAL A 134 28.62 -0.45 -0.86
N TRP A 135 29.77 -1.11 -0.60
CA TRP A 135 30.86 -1.25 -1.57
C TRP A 135 30.67 -2.38 -2.58
N ARG A 136 29.67 -3.27 -2.40
CA ARG A 136 29.27 -4.23 -3.42
C ARG A 136 28.28 -3.61 -4.39
N VAL A 137 28.67 -2.54 -5.07
CA VAL A 137 28.08 -2.23 -6.37
C VAL A 137 28.37 -3.45 -7.25
N ARG A 138 27.36 -4.23 -7.55
CA ARG A 138 27.45 -5.26 -8.58
C ARG A 138 28.01 -4.59 -9.84
N ARG A 139 29.26 -4.88 -10.18
CA ARG A 139 29.79 -4.63 -11.51
C ARG A 139 29.00 -5.53 -12.46
N THR A 140 27.88 -5.07 -12.91
CA THR A 140 27.15 -5.71 -13.98
C THR A 140 26.91 -4.65 -15.05
N THR A 141 27.38 -4.95 -16.27
CA THR A 141 26.89 -4.40 -17.53
C THR A 141 26.51 -2.90 -17.47
N LYS A 142 26.72 -2.16 -18.53
CA LYS A 142 26.37 -0.73 -18.65
C LYS A 142 25.20 -0.38 -17.72
N PRO A 143 25.32 0.64 -16.84
CA PRO A 143 24.22 1.01 -15.97
C PRO A 143 22.98 1.24 -16.83
N ALA A 144 21.89 0.59 -16.51
CA ALA A 144 20.61 0.82 -17.18
C ALA A 144 20.30 2.32 -17.07
N ARG A 145 19.65 2.86 -18.11
CA ARG A 145 19.34 4.30 -18.19
C ARG A 145 18.37 4.74 -17.10
N TYR A 146 17.45 3.85 -16.74
CA TYR A 146 16.43 4.07 -15.71
C TYR A 146 16.22 2.81 -14.88
N SER A 147 15.74 3.00 -13.65
CA SER A 147 15.33 1.95 -12.72
C SER A 147 13.81 2.01 -12.47
N LEU A 148 13.14 0.85 -12.48
CA LEU A 148 11.70 0.72 -12.32
C LEU A 148 11.38 -0.24 -11.18
N ALA A 149 10.72 0.24 -10.14
CA ALA A 149 10.09 -0.61 -9.14
C ALA A 149 8.76 -1.14 -9.67
N ILE A 150 8.57 -2.46 -9.67
CA ILE A 150 7.28 -3.10 -9.96
C ILE A 150 6.75 -3.65 -8.65
N LEU A 151 5.78 -2.97 -8.07
CA LEU A 151 5.15 -3.37 -6.81
C LEU A 151 4.14 -4.50 -7.07
N TYR A 152 4.35 -5.65 -6.43
CA TYR A 152 3.43 -6.77 -6.53
C TYR A 152 3.30 -7.50 -5.18
N ASP A 153 2.19 -8.20 -4.98
CA ASP A 153 1.97 -9.04 -3.83
C ASP A 153 1.91 -10.51 -4.31
N PRO A 154 2.88 -11.36 -3.90
CA PRO A 154 2.89 -12.78 -4.28
C PRO A 154 1.75 -13.59 -3.67
N GLU A 155 1.13 -13.12 -2.58
CA GLU A 155 0.06 -13.78 -1.85
C GLU A 155 -1.34 -13.28 -2.25
N GLU A 156 -1.43 -12.29 -3.13
CA GLU A 156 -2.70 -11.74 -3.58
C GLU A 156 -3.52 -12.79 -4.34
N LYS A 157 -4.74 -13.03 -3.88
CA LYS A 157 -5.63 -14.07 -4.44
C LYS A 157 -6.07 -13.78 -5.87
N PHE A 158 -6.25 -12.51 -6.20
CA PHE A 158 -6.67 -12.03 -7.53
C PHE A 158 -5.79 -10.88 -7.99
N PRO A 159 -4.51 -11.13 -8.32
CA PRO A 159 -3.60 -10.07 -8.70
C PRO A 159 -4.00 -9.46 -10.05
N PRO A 160 -3.79 -8.14 -10.25
CA PRO A 160 -4.04 -7.47 -11.53
C PRO A 160 -3.17 -8.00 -12.68
N SER A 161 -2.09 -8.70 -12.38
CA SER A 161 -1.20 -9.35 -13.34
C SER A 161 -0.82 -10.74 -12.86
N ASP A 162 -0.92 -11.72 -13.76
CA ASP A 162 -0.40 -13.05 -13.50
C ASP A 162 1.15 -13.10 -13.61
N LYS A 163 1.74 -14.22 -13.25
CA LYS A 163 3.21 -14.41 -13.31
C LYS A 163 3.78 -14.24 -14.72
N GLN A 164 3.00 -14.58 -15.77
CA GLN A 164 3.46 -14.43 -17.15
C GLN A 164 3.53 -12.96 -17.55
N ALA A 165 2.53 -12.17 -17.16
CA ALA A 165 2.52 -10.73 -17.40
C ALA A 165 3.67 -10.04 -16.65
N ILE A 166 3.90 -10.38 -15.37
CA ILE A 166 5.02 -9.83 -14.59
C ILE A 166 6.37 -10.16 -15.26
N ASN A 167 6.59 -11.42 -15.65
CA ASN A 167 7.82 -11.79 -16.36
C ASN A 167 7.99 -11.03 -17.66
N LYS A 168 6.89 -10.78 -18.39
CA LYS A 168 6.91 -10.02 -19.63
C LYS A 168 7.30 -8.56 -19.41
N PHE A 169 6.84 -7.94 -18.35
CA PHE A 169 7.28 -6.58 -17.97
C PHE A 169 8.78 -6.53 -17.72
N LEU A 170 9.34 -7.48 -16.97
CA LEU A 170 10.78 -7.56 -16.71
C LEU A 170 11.59 -7.76 -18.00
N GLU A 171 11.14 -8.64 -18.90
CA GLU A 171 11.80 -8.88 -20.19
C GLU A 171 11.79 -7.62 -21.08
N ILE A 172 10.64 -6.91 -21.14
CA ILE A 172 10.50 -5.71 -21.95
C ILE A 172 11.35 -4.58 -21.36
N ALA A 173 11.31 -4.37 -20.06
CA ALA A 173 12.13 -3.38 -19.36
C ALA A 173 13.62 -3.58 -19.71
N LYS A 174 14.11 -4.82 -19.64
CA LYS A 174 15.50 -5.16 -20.03
C LYS A 174 15.82 -4.81 -21.49
N LYS A 175 14.87 -5.03 -22.43
CA LYS A 175 15.06 -4.65 -23.83
C LYS A 175 15.08 -3.14 -24.05
N MET A 176 14.44 -2.39 -23.16
CA MET A 176 14.38 -0.92 -23.18
C MET A 176 15.50 -0.26 -22.39
N ASP A 177 16.50 -1.03 -21.95
CA ASP A 177 17.60 -0.56 -21.08
C ASP A 177 17.10 0.05 -19.76
N ILE A 178 16.03 -0.55 -19.19
CA ILE A 178 15.46 -0.23 -17.89
C ILE A 178 15.77 -1.37 -16.92
N HIS A 179 16.35 -1.05 -15.76
CA HIS A 179 16.51 -2.00 -14.67
C HIS A 179 15.21 -2.10 -13.89
N ALA A 180 14.39 -3.11 -14.17
CA ALA A 180 13.16 -3.35 -13.42
C ALA A 180 13.38 -4.39 -12.31
N GLU A 181 12.90 -4.09 -11.11
CA GLU A 181 12.94 -4.96 -9.95
C GLU A 181 11.53 -5.15 -9.38
N LEU A 182 11.22 -6.40 -8.98
CA LEU A 182 9.99 -6.68 -8.25
C LEU A 182 10.19 -6.31 -6.79
N ILE A 183 9.29 -5.48 -6.28
CA ILE A 183 9.26 -5.09 -4.87
C ILE A 183 7.91 -5.49 -4.25
N THR A 184 7.93 -5.72 -2.96
CA THR A 184 6.74 -6.00 -2.14
C THR A 184 6.49 -4.87 -1.14
N GLU A 185 5.47 -4.98 -0.30
CA GLU A 185 5.25 -4.04 0.81
C GLU A 185 6.49 -3.94 1.72
N GLU A 186 7.21 -5.05 1.92
CA GLU A 186 8.41 -5.09 2.77
C GLU A 186 9.56 -4.24 2.21
N ASP A 187 9.59 -4.01 0.88
CA ASP A 187 10.60 -3.19 0.19
C ASP A 187 10.20 -1.72 0.01
N SER A 188 9.07 -1.31 0.57
CA SER A 188 8.48 0.04 0.34
C SER A 188 9.42 1.21 0.62
N ASN A 189 10.35 1.05 1.52
CA ASN A 189 11.39 1.98 1.94
C ASN A 189 12.55 2.11 0.92
N ARG A 190 12.72 1.10 0.06
CA ARG A 190 13.68 1.15 -1.05
C ARG A 190 13.11 1.91 -2.25
N LEU A 191 11.86 2.42 -2.15
CA LEU A 191 11.19 3.08 -3.27
C LEU A 191 12.04 4.21 -3.87
N MET A 192 12.73 4.98 -3.03
CA MET A 192 13.58 6.09 -3.48
C MET A 192 14.89 5.66 -4.18
N GLU A 193 15.17 4.37 -4.27
CA GLU A 193 16.27 3.83 -5.08
C GLU A 193 15.93 3.75 -6.57
N PHE A 194 14.65 3.93 -6.92
CA PHE A 194 14.12 3.79 -8.28
C PHE A 194 13.73 5.15 -8.87
N ASP A 195 13.70 5.20 -10.21
CA ASP A 195 13.26 6.39 -10.97
C ASP A 195 11.75 6.42 -11.20
N ALA A 196 11.08 5.27 -11.13
CA ALA A 196 9.62 5.15 -11.34
C ALA A 196 9.02 3.98 -10.57
N LEU A 197 7.71 4.07 -10.29
CA LEU A 197 6.92 3.02 -9.64
C LEU A 197 5.78 2.54 -10.54
N PHE A 198 5.70 1.22 -10.75
CA PHE A 198 4.59 0.56 -11.41
C PHE A 198 3.85 -0.37 -10.45
N ILE A 199 2.64 0.00 -10.06
CA ILE A 199 1.83 -0.76 -9.10
C ILE A 199 1.09 -1.88 -9.83
N ARG A 200 1.38 -3.13 -9.46
CA ARG A 200 0.76 -4.35 -10.01
C ARG A 200 0.13 -5.23 -8.92
N THR A 201 -0.38 -4.60 -7.90
CA THR A 201 -1.26 -5.18 -6.88
C THR A 201 -2.52 -4.32 -6.75
N THR A 202 -3.61 -4.87 -6.22
CA THR A 202 -4.87 -4.15 -6.10
C THR A 202 -4.72 -2.92 -5.23
N THR A 203 -5.20 -1.78 -5.72
CA THR A 203 -5.13 -0.48 -5.04
C THR A 203 -6.38 -0.23 -4.19
N SER A 204 -6.19 0.34 -3.01
CA SER A 204 -7.25 0.81 -2.12
C SER A 204 -6.76 1.99 -1.29
N LEU A 205 -7.67 2.90 -0.88
CA LEU A 205 -7.30 4.11 -0.14
C LEU A 205 -6.72 3.82 1.26
N ASN A 206 -7.16 2.77 1.91
CA ASN A 206 -6.63 2.34 3.22
C ASN A 206 -5.64 1.18 3.06
N HIS A 207 -4.69 1.33 2.13
CA HIS A 207 -3.74 0.27 1.79
C HIS A 207 -2.35 0.86 1.49
N TYR A 208 -1.29 0.06 1.71
CA TYR A 208 0.08 0.50 1.45
C TYR A 208 0.31 0.98 0.00
N THR A 209 -0.42 0.44 -0.96
CA THR A 209 -0.33 0.84 -2.38
C THR A 209 -0.63 2.32 -2.57
N TYR A 210 -1.65 2.85 -1.88
CA TYR A 210 -1.98 4.27 -1.94
C TYR A 210 -0.89 5.13 -1.27
N HIS A 211 -0.35 4.68 -0.14
CA HIS A 211 0.74 5.39 0.54
C HIS A 211 2.00 5.44 -0.32
N LEU A 212 2.35 4.34 -1.00
CA LEU A 212 3.49 4.31 -1.91
C LEU A 212 3.27 5.20 -3.15
N ALA A 213 2.05 5.21 -3.71
CA ALA A 213 1.70 6.12 -4.78
C ALA A 213 1.83 7.59 -4.35
N GLN A 214 1.38 7.94 -3.14
CA GLN A 214 1.54 9.28 -2.57
C GLN A 214 3.01 9.64 -2.37
N LEU A 215 3.80 8.73 -1.80
CA LEU A 215 5.24 8.94 -1.57
C LEU A 215 5.98 9.17 -2.89
N ALA A 216 5.71 8.37 -3.90
CA ALA A 216 6.26 8.55 -5.24
C ALA A 216 5.89 9.93 -5.82
N ALA A 217 4.61 10.29 -5.81
CA ALA A 217 4.14 11.56 -6.36
C ALA A 217 4.71 12.78 -5.61
N GLN A 218 4.82 12.73 -4.28
CA GLN A 218 5.43 13.79 -3.46
C GLN A 218 6.91 14.02 -3.78
N ASN A 219 7.60 12.98 -4.23
CA ASN A 219 9.01 13.04 -4.63
C ASN A 219 9.19 13.21 -6.15
N ASN A 220 8.15 13.61 -6.88
CA ASN A 220 8.16 13.77 -8.34
C ASN A 220 8.57 12.50 -9.10
N MET A 221 8.40 11.34 -8.50
CA MET A 221 8.63 10.04 -9.14
C MET A 221 7.40 9.65 -9.97
N PRO A 222 7.54 9.36 -11.26
CA PRO A 222 6.46 8.81 -12.05
C PRO A 222 5.88 7.54 -11.42
N VAL A 223 4.55 7.49 -11.30
CA VAL A 223 3.85 6.35 -10.73
C VAL A 223 2.58 6.02 -11.50
N ILE A 224 2.33 4.75 -11.71
CA ILE A 224 1.11 4.18 -12.26
C ILE A 224 0.61 3.10 -11.29
N ASP A 225 -0.61 3.24 -10.73
CA ASP A 225 -1.56 4.34 -10.84
C ASP A 225 -1.17 5.47 -9.89
N ASP A 226 -1.41 6.71 -10.31
CA ASP A 226 -1.15 7.89 -9.48
C ASP A 226 -2.20 8.02 -8.33
N PRO A 227 -1.88 8.73 -7.22
CA PRO A 227 -2.77 8.82 -6.08
C PRO A 227 -4.13 9.47 -6.38
N ILE A 228 -4.19 10.41 -7.33
CA ILE A 228 -5.45 11.07 -7.71
C ILE A 228 -6.33 10.10 -8.47
N SER A 229 -5.77 9.32 -9.38
CA SER A 229 -6.48 8.25 -10.11
C SER A 229 -6.97 7.16 -9.16
N ILE A 230 -6.15 6.76 -8.17
CA ILE A 230 -6.56 5.79 -7.15
C ILE A 230 -7.80 6.31 -6.39
N ILE A 231 -7.79 7.56 -5.88
CA ILE A 231 -8.96 8.14 -5.20
C ILE A 231 -10.20 8.09 -6.07
N LYS A 232 -10.08 8.54 -7.33
CA LYS A 232 -11.21 8.64 -8.26
C LYS A 232 -11.81 7.30 -8.63
N CYS A 233 -10.99 6.27 -8.78
CA CYS A 233 -11.40 5.00 -9.41
C CYS A 233 -11.68 3.87 -8.41
N THR A 234 -11.12 3.91 -7.20
CA THR A 234 -11.32 2.83 -6.22
C THR A 234 -12.63 2.96 -5.46
N ASN A 235 -13.07 4.19 -5.15
CA ASN A 235 -14.28 4.44 -4.39
C ASN A 235 -15.47 4.71 -5.31
N LYS A 236 -16.48 3.82 -5.28
CA LYS A 236 -17.66 3.89 -6.17
C LYS A 236 -18.56 5.09 -5.89
N VAL A 237 -18.57 5.59 -4.66
CA VAL A 237 -19.32 6.81 -4.31
C VAL A 237 -18.68 8.01 -4.98
N TYR A 238 -17.35 8.16 -4.82
CA TYR A 238 -16.59 9.23 -5.48
C TYR A 238 -16.77 9.17 -7.01
N LEU A 239 -16.65 7.97 -7.59
CA LEU A 239 -16.78 7.78 -9.03
C LEU A 239 -18.19 8.13 -9.53
N SER A 240 -19.25 7.77 -8.78
CA SER A 240 -20.63 8.13 -9.10
C SER A 240 -20.84 9.64 -9.13
N GLU A 241 -20.34 10.35 -8.11
CA GLU A 241 -20.40 11.82 -8.05
C GLU A 241 -19.63 12.48 -9.21
N LEU A 242 -18.45 11.92 -9.52
CA LEU A 242 -17.63 12.39 -10.64
C LEU A 242 -18.36 12.26 -11.97
N PHE A 243 -19.01 11.11 -12.23
CA PHE A 243 -19.78 10.88 -13.44
C PHE A 243 -20.97 11.82 -13.57
N GLN A 244 -21.72 12.06 -12.49
CA GLN A 244 -22.82 13.01 -12.47
C GLN A 244 -22.33 14.43 -12.78
N LYS A 245 -21.29 14.89 -12.09
CA LYS A 245 -20.68 16.22 -12.30
C LYS A 245 -20.17 16.41 -13.72
N ALA A 246 -19.51 15.39 -14.27
CA ALA A 246 -18.95 15.42 -15.63
C ALA A 246 -19.97 15.09 -16.72
N LYS A 247 -21.23 14.77 -16.35
CA LYS A 247 -22.31 14.34 -17.27
C LYS A 247 -21.91 13.14 -18.13
N ILE A 248 -21.13 12.22 -17.55
CA ILE A 248 -20.74 10.96 -18.20
C ILE A 248 -21.91 9.98 -18.05
N PRO A 249 -22.41 9.37 -19.14
CA PRO A 249 -23.47 8.37 -19.06
C PRO A 249 -23.05 7.18 -18.19
N ALA A 250 -23.84 6.88 -17.18
CA ALA A 250 -23.63 5.77 -16.26
C ALA A 250 -24.99 5.25 -15.77
N PRO A 251 -25.10 4.00 -15.32
CA PRO A 251 -26.34 3.50 -14.71
C PRO A 251 -26.77 4.38 -13.52
N ALA A 252 -28.07 4.62 -13.40
CA ALA A 252 -28.62 5.45 -12.33
C ALA A 252 -28.17 4.91 -10.96
N SER A 253 -27.76 5.82 -10.08
CA SER A 253 -27.20 5.43 -8.78
C SER A 253 -27.72 6.33 -7.67
N LEU A 254 -27.90 5.77 -6.47
CA LEU A 254 -28.35 6.45 -5.26
C LEU A 254 -27.43 6.10 -4.10
N LEU A 255 -27.18 7.06 -3.23
CA LEU A 255 -26.49 6.83 -1.95
C LEU A 255 -27.50 6.38 -0.90
N VAL A 256 -27.18 5.29 -0.21
CA VAL A 256 -27.98 4.70 0.87
C VAL A 256 -27.17 4.85 2.16
N PHE A 257 -27.69 5.63 3.10
CA PHE A 257 -27.01 5.94 4.36
C PHE A 257 -27.59 5.11 5.50
N ARG A 258 -26.74 4.59 6.37
CA ARG A 258 -27.17 3.86 7.58
C ARG A 258 -28.16 4.68 8.44
N SER A 259 -27.94 5.98 8.54
CA SER A 259 -28.74 6.90 9.37
C SER A 259 -30.12 7.25 8.81
N ASN A 260 -30.41 6.90 7.56
CA ASN A 260 -31.67 7.25 6.87
C ASN A 260 -32.66 6.08 6.82
N GLY A 261 -32.80 5.31 7.92
CA GLY A 261 -33.57 4.06 7.96
C GLY A 261 -34.93 4.11 7.24
N ASP A 262 -35.75 5.09 7.55
CA ASP A 262 -37.10 5.21 6.97
C ASP A 262 -37.14 5.58 5.47
N ASN A 263 -36.06 6.09 4.92
CA ASN A 263 -35.93 6.42 3.50
C ASN A 263 -35.23 5.30 2.68
N ASN A 264 -34.73 4.29 3.32
CA ASN A 264 -34.01 3.18 2.67
C ASN A 264 -34.95 1.99 2.36
N THR A 265 -36.23 2.20 2.12
CA THR A 265 -37.18 1.13 1.78
C THR A 265 -36.96 0.66 0.35
N PHE A 266 -37.29 -0.60 0.09
CA PHE A 266 -37.26 -1.17 -1.26
C PHE A 266 -38.12 -0.37 -2.23
N GLU A 267 -39.32 0.07 -1.81
CA GLU A 267 -40.21 0.87 -2.60
C GLU A 267 -39.56 2.19 -3.04
N ASN A 268 -38.92 2.92 -2.10
CA ASN A 268 -38.30 4.20 -2.39
C ASN A 268 -37.11 4.09 -3.35
N ILE A 269 -36.31 3.02 -3.21
CA ILE A 269 -35.15 2.78 -4.06
C ILE A 269 -35.59 2.26 -5.43
N SER A 270 -36.50 1.29 -5.47
CA SER A 270 -36.97 0.69 -6.71
C SER A 270 -37.78 1.65 -7.58
N ALA A 271 -38.46 2.61 -6.97
CA ALA A 271 -39.17 3.67 -7.71
C ALA A 271 -38.17 4.53 -8.55
N LYS A 272 -36.94 4.63 -8.16
CA LYS A 272 -35.88 5.43 -8.84
C LYS A 272 -35.00 4.61 -9.75
N LEU A 273 -34.67 3.38 -9.37
CA LEU A 273 -33.67 2.53 -10.04
C LEU A 273 -34.29 1.35 -10.80
N GLY A 274 -35.59 1.08 -10.62
CA GLY A 274 -36.20 -0.16 -11.08
C GLY A 274 -35.93 -1.35 -10.16
N SER A 275 -36.54 -2.50 -10.46
CA SER A 275 -36.28 -3.77 -9.77
C SER A 275 -35.96 -4.85 -10.81
N PRO A 276 -34.95 -5.70 -10.55
CA PRO A 276 -34.02 -5.63 -9.44
C PRO A 276 -33.01 -4.49 -9.56
N PHE A 277 -32.34 -4.11 -8.46
CA PHE A 277 -31.21 -3.20 -8.44
C PHE A 277 -30.01 -3.84 -7.72
N ILE A 278 -28.82 -3.22 -7.82
CA ILE A 278 -27.59 -3.72 -7.22
C ILE A 278 -27.18 -2.82 -6.06
N LEU A 279 -26.99 -3.40 -4.88
CA LEU A 279 -26.42 -2.73 -3.72
C LEU A 279 -24.92 -3.04 -3.64
N LYS A 280 -24.08 -2.02 -3.45
CA LYS A 280 -22.60 -2.13 -3.49
C LYS A 280 -21.97 -1.44 -2.29
N ILE A 281 -20.91 -2.04 -1.73
CA ILE A 281 -20.00 -1.29 -0.84
C ILE A 281 -19.11 -0.34 -1.66
N PRO A 282 -18.70 0.82 -1.11
CA PRO A 282 -17.91 1.81 -1.86
C PRO A 282 -16.59 1.25 -2.39
N ASP A 283 -15.82 0.52 -1.58
CA ASP A 283 -14.45 0.09 -1.87
C ASP A 283 -14.33 -1.40 -2.26
N GLY A 284 -15.37 -1.99 -2.82
CA GLY A 284 -15.35 -3.38 -3.31
C GLY A 284 -14.71 -3.52 -4.69
N SER A 285 -13.94 -4.59 -4.91
CA SER A 285 -13.37 -4.98 -6.20
C SER A 285 -13.72 -6.44 -6.55
N PHE A 286 -13.47 -6.86 -7.80
CA PHE A 286 -13.66 -8.25 -8.25
C PHE A 286 -15.05 -8.84 -7.94
N SER A 287 -16.12 -8.05 -8.08
CA SER A 287 -17.50 -8.43 -7.75
C SER A 287 -17.76 -8.73 -6.27
N TYR A 288 -16.83 -8.46 -5.36
CA TYR A 288 -17.07 -8.54 -3.91
C TYR A 288 -17.90 -7.36 -3.39
N GLY A 289 -18.67 -7.61 -2.33
CA GLY A 289 -19.47 -6.57 -1.68
C GLY A 289 -20.58 -6.02 -2.58
N MET A 290 -21.18 -6.87 -3.42
CA MET A 290 -22.31 -6.54 -4.29
C MET A 290 -23.45 -7.54 -4.05
N HIS A 291 -24.68 -7.03 -3.90
CA HIS A 291 -25.89 -7.81 -3.76
C HIS A 291 -26.93 -7.35 -4.77
N LYS A 292 -27.54 -8.31 -5.48
CA LYS A 292 -28.69 -8.06 -6.32
C LYS A 292 -29.94 -8.15 -5.43
N VAL A 293 -30.78 -7.14 -5.47
CA VAL A 293 -31.93 -6.95 -4.59
C VAL A 293 -33.20 -6.90 -5.44
N SER A 294 -34.15 -7.79 -5.18
CA SER A 294 -35.37 -7.93 -5.92
C SER A 294 -36.63 -7.68 -5.06
N ASP A 295 -36.50 -7.68 -3.74
CA ASP A 295 -37.56 -7.44 -2.78
C ASP A 295 -37.04 -6.83 -1.46
N GLU A 296 -37.97 -6.43 -0.57
CA GLU A 296 -37.65 -5.82 0.73
C GLU A 296 -36.81 -6.73 1.63
N LYS A 297 -37.11 -8.02 1.65
CA LYS A 297 -36.39 -8.98 2.50
C LYS A 297 -34.92 -9.13 2.08
N GLU A 298 -34.66 -9.16 0.78
CA GLU A 298 -33.29 -9.19 0.24
C GLU A 298 -32.57 -7.87 0.55
N LEU A 299 -33.28 -6.73 0.52
CA LEU A 299 -32.73 -5.44 0.88
C LEU A 299 -32.28 -5.41 2.35
N ASP A 300 -33.16 -5.79 3.28
CA ASP A 300 -32.88 -5.81 4.70
C ASP A 300 -31.67 -6.68 5.02
N GLN A 301 -31.64 -7.90 4.47
CA GLN A 301 -30.54 -8.83 4.67
C GLN A 301 -29.20 -8.29 4.12
N ALA A 302 -29.25 -7.64 2.96
CA ALA A 302 -28.08 -7.03 2.35
C ALA A 302 -27.58 -5.83 3.19
N MET A 303 -28.48 -4.94 3.61
CA MET A 303 -28.14 -3.78 4.44
C MET A 303 -27.58 -4.18 5.80
N ASP A 304 -28.21 -5.13 6.49
CA ASP A 304 -27.74 -5.64 7.79
C ASP A 304 -26.31 -6.18 7.73
N LYS A 305 -25.97 -6.82 6.61
CA LYS A 305 -24.62 -7.34 6.38
C LYS A 305 -23.64 -6.24 5.99
N MET A 306 -23.99 -5.43 5.00
CA MET A 306 -23.07 -4.49 4.36
C MET A 306 -22.82 -3.25 5.22
N PHE A 307 -23.78 -2.81 6.01
CA PHE A 307 -23.62 -1.71 6.96
C PHE A 307 -22.71 -2.05 8.15
N LYS A 308 -22.28 -3.31 8.32
CA LYS A 308 -21.23 -3.63 9.29
C LYS A 308 -19.87 -3.08 8.85
N ASP A 309 -19.64 -3.04 7.55
CA ASP A 309 -18.35 -2.68 6.95
C ASP A 309 -18.32 -1.23 6.42
N SER A 310 -19.49 -0.61 6.16
CA SER A 310 -19.58 0.75 5.62
C SER A 310 -20.74 1.53 6.22
N SER A 311 -20.62 2.85 6.33
CA SER A 311 -21.73 3.73 6.73
C SER A 311 -22.59 4.20 5.55
N ILE A 312 -22.08 4.01 4.32
CA ILE A 312 -22.72 4.40 3.07
C ILE A 312 -22.64 3.23 2.10
N LEU A 313 -23.73 2.96 1.39
CA LEU A 313 -23.77 2.01 0.30
C LEU A 313 -24.19 2.73 -0.99
N LEU A 314 -23.87 2.14 -2.14
CA LEU A 314 -24.33 2.60 -3.44
C LEU A 314 -25.39 1.64 -3.96
N ALA A 315 -26.63 2.10 -4.12
CA ALA A 315 -27.64 1.39 -4.89
C ALA A 315 -27.56 1.84 -6.36
N GLN A 316 -27.55 0.90 -7.29
CA GLN A 316 -27.40 1.17 -8.71
C GLN A 316 -28.38 0.36 -9.53
N GLU A 317 -28.91 0.97 -10.58
CA GLU A 317 -29.73 0.32 -11.60
C GLU A 317 -29.07 -0.97 -12.10
N PHE A 318 -29.83 -2.05 -12.19
CA PHE A 318 -29.36 -3.30 -12.77
C PHE A 318 -29.54 -3.29 -14.28
N THR A 319 -28.46 -3.24 -15.00
CA THR A 319 -28.42 -3.35 -16.46
C THR A 319 -27.93 -4.76 -16.83
N PRO A 320 -28.81 -5.69 -17.23
CA PRO A 320 -28.41 -7.04 -17.59
C PRO A 320 -27.62 -7.04 -18.90
N THR A 321 -26.44 -7.66 -18.88
CA THR A 321 -25.57 -7.80 -20.06
C THR A 321 -25.00 -9.22 -20.12
N GLU A 322 -24.67 -9.70 -21.32
CA GLU A 322 -23.95 -10.95 -21.51
C GLU A 322 -22.44 -10.79 -21.27
N PHE A 323 -21.95 -9.58 -21.46
CA PHE A 323 -20.55 -9.21 -21.29
C PHE A 323 -20.43 -7.71 -21.02
N ASP A 324 -19.35 -7.33 -20.36
CA ASP A 324 -18.93 -5.95 -20.22
C ASP A 324 -17.76 -5.65 -21.17
N TRP A 325 -17.74 -4.44 -21.76
CA TRP A 325 -16.59 -3.97 -22.48
C TRP A 325 -15.49 -3.53 -21.52
N ARG A 326 -14.29 -4.01 -21.79
CA ARG A 326 -13.08 -3.48 -21.15
C ARG A 326 -12.26 -2.75 -22.20
N ILE A 327 -12.15 -1.45 -22.03
CA ILE A 327 -11.37 -0.57 -22.89
C ILE A 327 -10.10 -0.18 -22.16
N GLY A 328 -8.95 -0.52 -22.70
CA GLY A 328 -7.65 -0.09 -22.19
C GLY A 328 -7.20 1.18 -22.91
N LEU A 329 -6.79 2.16 -22.11
CA LEU A 329 -6.18 3.40 -22.58
C LEU A 329 -4.80 3.53 -21.92
N LEU A 330 -3.84 4.06 -22.66
CA LEU A 330 -2.52 4.39 -22.17
C LEU A 330 -2.10 5.73 -22.76
N ASP A 331 -1.74 6.68 -21.89
CA ASP A 331 -1.36 8.04 -22.29
C ASP A 331 -2.39 8.73 -23.21
N GLY A 332 -3.69 8.52 -22.88
CA GLY A 332 -4.81 9.07 -23.66
C GLY A 332 -5.13 8.31 -24.95
N GLU A 333 -4.30 7.35 -25.37
CA GLU A 333 -4.48 6.59 -26.60
C GLU A 333 -5.13 5.22 -26.36
N PRO A 334 -6.04 4.76 -27.26
CA PRO A 334 -6.66 3.44 -27.15
C PRO A 334 -5.61 2.33 -27.31
N LEU A 335 -5.54 1.43 -26.34
CA LEU A 335 -4.59 0.31 -26.34
C LEU A 335 -5.25 -1.00 -26.77
N TYR A 336 -6.44 -1.30 -26.22
CA TYR A 336 -7.20 -2.50 -26.55
C TYR A 336 -8.68 -2.33 -26.19
N ALA A 337 -9.53 -3.19 -26.79
CA ALA A 337 -10.91 -3.41 -26.40
C ALA A 337 -11.18 -4.93 -26.35
N CYS A 338 -11.75 -5.41 -25.26
CA CYS A 338 -12.14 -6.81 -25.12
C CYS A 338 -13.47 -6.98 -24.40
N LYS A 339 -14.12 -8.12 -24.61
CA LYS A 339 -15.37 -8.50 -23.96
C LYS A 339 -15.08 -9.36 -22.74
N TYR A 340 -15.56 -8.92 -21.59
CA TYR A 340 -15.58 -9.74 -20.38
C TYR A 340 -16.94 -10.37 -20.23
N TYR A 341 -17.06 -11.65 -20.54
CA TYR A 341 -18.33 -12.38 -20.43
C TYR A 341 -18.68 -12.65 -18.97
N MET A 342 -19.97 -12.65 -18.66
CA MET A 342 -20.47 -13.05 -17.35
C MET A 342 -20.13 -14.52 -17.08
N ALA A 343 -19.91 -14.87 -15.82
CA ALA A 343 -19.71 -16.25 -15.42
C ALA A 343 -20.96 -17.06 -15.77
N LYS A 344 -20.76 -18.33 -16.14
CA LYS A 344 -21.85 -19.18 -16.64
C LYS A 344 -23.01 -19.25 -15.65
N GLY A 345 -24.19 -18.82 -16.09
CA GLY A 345 -25.41 -18.81 -15.26
C GLY A 345 -25.38 -17.79 -14.13
N HIS A 346 -24.53 -16.77 -14.22
CA HIS A 346 -24.40 -15.73 -13.21
C HIS A 346 -24.51 -14.34 -13.84
N TRP A 347 -24.90 -13.36 -13.03
CA TRP A 347 -25.07 -11.97 -13.46
C TRP A 347 -23.82 -11.12 -13.30
N GLN A 348 -22.74 -11.70 -12.82
CA GLN A 348 -21.43 -11.06 -12.63
C GLN A 348 -20.34 -11.80 -13.41
N ILE A 349 -19.24 -11.10 -13.70
CA ILE A 349 -18.05 -11.68 -14.34
C ILE A 349 -17.41 -12.75 -13.42
N TYR A 350 -17.40 -12.54 -12.10
CA TYR A 350 -16.89 -13.47 -11.11
C TYR A 350 -18.02 -14.09 -10.30
N ASN A 351 -18.04 -15.41 -10.21
CA ASN A 351 -18.96 -16.17 -9.34
C ASN A 351 -18.17 -16.80 -8.19
N HIS A 352 -18.13 -16.12 -7.05
CA HIS A 352 -17.39 -16.56 -5.86
C HIS A 352 -17.99 -17.77 -5.14
N ALA A 353 -19.18 -18.23 -5.52
CA ALA A 353 -19.82 -19.42 -4.97
C ALA A 353 -19.23 -20.71 -5.57
N VAL A 354 -18.47 -20.64 -6.66
CA VAL A 354 -17.89 -21.78 -7.36
C VAL A 354 -16.36 -21.66 -7.46
N THR A 355 -15.68 -22.77 -7.72
CA THR A 355 -14.23 -22.83 -7.87
C THR A 355 -13.83 -23.33 -9.27
N GLY A 356 -12.57 -23.12 -9.64
CA GLY A 356 -12.03 -23.60 -10.91
C GLY A 356 -12.46 -22.79 -12.12
N LYS A 357 -12.63 -23.44 -13.28
CA LYS A 357 -12.91 -22.79 -14.59
C LYS A 357 -14.23 -22.01 -14.66
N ASN A 358 -15.12 -22.21 -13.70
CA ASN A 358 -16.42 -21.52 -13.64
C ASN A 358 -16.38 -20.27 -12.74
N LEU A 359 -15.24 -19.95 -12.13
CA LEU A 359 -15.07 -18.79 -11.24
C LEU A 359 -15.26 -17.48 -11.99
N CYS A 360 -14.82 -17.39 -13.23
CA CYS A 360 -14.97 -16.19 -14.07
C CYS A 360 -15.47 -16.53 -15.47
N GLY A 361 -16.02 -15.54 -16.14
CA GLY A 361 -16.37 -15.62 -17.56
C GLY A 361 -15.14 -15.75 -18.46
N LYS A 362 -15.38 -15.94 -19.76
CA LYS A 362 -14.32 -15.90 -20.79
C LYS A 362 -14.03 -14.46 -21.18
N TRP A 363 -12.83 -14.20 -21.62
CA TRP A 363 -12.38 -12.96 -22.26
C TRP A 363 -11.79 -13.24 -23.63
#